data_da12cc8e0a56580f92511e3ea3610369
#
_entry.id   da12cc8e0a56580f92511e3ea3610369
#
_cell.length_a   1.000
_cell.length_b   1.000
_cell.length_c   1.000
_cell.angle_alpha   90.00
_cell.angle_beta   90.00
_cell.angle_gamma   90.00
#
_symmetry.space_group_name_H-M   'P 1'
#
loop_
_entity.id
_entity.type
_entity.pdbx_description
1 polymer ?
#
loop_
_entity_poly.entity_id
_entity_poly.type
_entity_poly.pdbx_seq_one_letter_code
_entity_poly.pdbx_strand_id
1 'polypeptide(L)'
;MKKKRIVIALGHEALGSTLPEQQKAAARTAKAVADFIREDYQVVITHSNGPQVGMIHTAMNEFCRLYPEYTATPTSVCSAMSQGYIGYDLQNAIRTELLNRGIYKTVSTVLTQVVVDPYDEAFYHPTKVIGRVMTKEEAEEEEKKGNHVTEVEGGYRRIVASPKPMDIVEIDAISALSDACLLYTSPSPRDGATSR
;
A
#
# COMPACT_ATOMS: atom_id res chain seq x y z
N MET A 1 16.29 -14.96 -25.86
CA MET A 1 16.82 -15.13 -24.48
C MET A 1 15.75 -14.73 -23.50
N LYS A 2 15.54 -15.51 -22.42
CA LYS A 2 14.58 -15.14 -21.37
C LYS A 2 15.15 -13.94 -20.59
N LYS A 3 14.44 -12.83 -20.53
CA LYS A 3 14.89 -11.65 -19.80
C LYS A 3 14.99 -11.94 -18.30
N LYS A 4 15.97 -11.35 -17.64
CA LYS A 4 16.10 -11.45 -16.18
C LYS A 4 15.01 -10.61 -15.52
N ARG A 5 14.36 -11.16 -14.50
CA ARG A 5 13.32 -10.47 -13.73
C ARG A 5 13.86 -10.09 -12.36
N ILE A 6 13.54 -8.90 -11.90
CA ILE A 6 13.84 -8.41 -10.56
C ILE A 6 12.57 -7.91 -9.88
N VAL A 7 12.40 -8.25 -8.60
CA VAL A 7 11.34 -7.71 -7.75
C VAL A 7 11.98 -6.77 -6.74
N ILE A 8 11.50 -5.53 -6.70
CA ILE A 8 11.95 -4.49 -5.77
C ILE A 8 10.84 -4.27 -4.75
N ALA A 9 11.12 -4.56 -3.49
CA ALA A 9 10.19 -4.35 -2.39
C ALA A 9 10.51 -3.03 -1.66
N LEU A 10 9.56 -2.10 -1.66
CA LEU A 10 9.66 -0.80 -0.98
C LEU A 10 8.93 -0.87 0.37
N GLY A 11 9.67 -0.90 1.47
CA GLY A 11 9.13 -0.77 2.82
C GLY A 11 8.56 0.64 3.08
N HIS A 12 7.82 0.81 4.17
CA HIS A 12 7.19 2.10 4.49
C HIS A 12 8.22 3.24 4.69
N GLU A 13 9.38 2.96 5.26
CA GLU A 13 10.47 3.94 5.41
C GLU A 13 11.03 4.41 4.04
N ALA A 14 10.94 3.55 3.04
CA ALA A 14 11.38 3.89 1.68
C ALA A 14 10.43 4.85 0.97
N LEU A 15 9.18 4.98 1.43
CA LEU A 15 8.15 5.82 0.83
C LEU A 15 7.90 7.14 1.58
N GLY A 16 8.26 7.20 2.87
CA GLY A 16 7.92 8.33 3.74
C GLY A 16 6.45 8.35 4.17
N SER A 17 6.10 9.33 4.98
CA SER A 17 4.77 9.47 5.59
C SER A 17 3.96 10.64 5.04
N THR A 18 4.61 11.61 4.42
CA THR A 18 4.00 12.81 3.83
C THR A 18 4.12 12.81 2.31
N LEU A 19 3.25 13.55 1.63
CA LEU A 19 3.31 13.66 0.17
C LEU A 19 4.66 14.15 -0.37
N PRO A 20 5.29 15.20 0.19
CA PRO A 20 6.62 15.63 -0.27
C PRO A 20 7.71 14.57 -0.06
N GLU A 21 7.66 13.81 1.03
CA GLU A 21 8.59 12.71 1.28
C GLU A 21 8.38 11.57 0.28
N GLN A 22 7.13 11.20 0.03
CA GLN A 22 6.76 10.17 -0.95
C GLN A 22 7.24 10.54 -2.36
N GLN A 23 7.04 11.79 -2.79
CA GLN A 23 7.51 12.26 -4.10
C GLN A 23 9.04 12.22 -4.22
N LYS A 24 9.77 12.61 -3.18
CA LYS A 24 11.24 12.49 -3.14
C LYS A 24 11.68 11.03 -3.18
N ALA A 25 10.98 10.16 -2.46
CA ALA A 25 11.25 8.72 -2.43
C ALA A 25 10.99 8.08 -3.80
N ALA A 26 9.86 8.40 -4.44
CA ALA A 26 9.52 7.94 -5.77
C ALA A 26 10.57 8.38 -6.82
N ALA A 27 11.05 9.62 -6.74
CA ALA A 27 12.09 10.10 -7.62
C ALA A 27 13.44 9.38 -7.44
N ARG A 28 13.81 9.02 -6.19
CA ARG A 28 15.01 8.19 -5.93
C ARG A 28 14.84 6.78 -6.48
N THR A 29 13.71 6.15 -6.22
CA THR A 29 13.36 4.82 -6.71
C THR A 29 13.38 4.77 -8.23
N ALA A 30 12.85 5.80 -8.89
CA ALA A 30 12.80 5.91 -10.34
C ALA A 30 14.18 5.81 -10.99
N LYS A 31 15.20 6.43 -10.40
CA LYS A 31 16.59 6.38 -10.90
C LYS A 31 17.14 4.96 -10.87
N ALA A 32 16.98 4.26 -9.72
CA ALA A 32 17.44 2.88 -9.58
C ALA A 32 16.69 1.93 -10.51
N VAL A 33 15.37 2.09 -10.65
CA VAL A 33 14.54 1.30 -11.57
C VAL A 33 14.99 1.51 -13.02
N ALA A 34 15.26 2.74 -13.41
CA ALA A 34 15.72 3.04 -14.77
C ALA A 34 17.10 2.44 -15.07
N ASP A 35 17.99 2.32 -14.07
CA ASP A 35 19.27 1.60 -14.24
C ASP A 35 19.06 0.13 -14.55
N PHE A 36 18.19 -0.58 -13.81
CA PHE A 36 17.86 -1.99 -14.09
C PHE A 36 17.19 -2.16 -15.46
N ILE A 37 16.32 -1.23 -15.85
CA ILE A 37 15.66 -1.30 -17.17
C ILE A 37 16.67 -1.12 -18.30
N ARG A 38 17.68 -0.25 -18.14
CA ARG A 38 18.76 -0.06 -19.10
C ARG A 38 19.61 -1.32 -19.27
N GLU A 39 19.75 -2.12 -18.20
CA GLU A 39 20.43 -3.41 -18.20
C GLU A 39 19.52 -4.56 -18.66
N ASP A 40 18.39 -4.26 -19.28
CA ASP A 40 17.40 -5.20 -19.85
C ASP A 40 16.72 -6.13 -18.81
N TYR A 41 16.61 -5.68 -17.56
CA TYR A 41 15.76 -6.37 -16.57
C TYR A 41 14.28 -6.06 -16.76
N GLN A 42 13.45 -7.05 -16.49
CA GLN A 42 12.03 -6.88 -16.22
C GLN A 42 11.87 -6.52 -14.73
N VAL A 43 11.32 -5.37 -14.44
CA VAL A 43 11.21 -4.88 -13.05
C VAL A 43 9.77 -4.97 -12.58
N VAL A 44 9.60 -5.54 -11.40
CA VAL A 44 8.34 -5.56 -10.64
C VAL A 44 8.60 -4.81 -9.35
N ILE A 45 7.71 -3.90 -8.98
CA ILE A 45 7.82 -3.16 -7.73
C ILE A 45 6.66 -3.54 -6.83
N THR A 46 6.96 -3.96 -5.61
CA THR A 46 5.98 -4.09 -4.54
C THR A 46 6.24 -3.02 -3.49
N HIS A 47 5.20 -2.55 -2.82
CA HIS A 47 5.35 -1.50 -1.82
C HIS A 47 4.42 -1.72 -0.62
N SER A 48 4.82 -1.21 0.55
CA SER A 48 3.94 -1.07 1.70
C SER A 48 3.09 0.21 1.57
N ASN A 49 2.06 0.33 2.40
CA ASN A 49 1.11 1.45 2.34
C ASN A 49 0.62 1.91 3.73
N GLY A 50 1.21 1.43 4.81
CA GLY A 50 0.70 1.63 6.16
C GLY A 50 0.39 3.09 6.54
N PRO A 51 1.32 4.05 6.41
CA PRO A 51 1.05 5.46 6.71
C PRO A 51 -0.05 6.05 5.84
N GLN A 52 -0.08 5.72 4.55
CA GLN A 52 -1.04 6.24 3.58
C GLN A 52 -2.46 5.71 3.84
N VAL A 53 -2.60 4.43 4.17
CA VAL A 53 -3.90 3.84 4.58
C VAL A 53 -4.43 4.56 5.82
N GLY A 54 -3.57 4.76 6.83
CA GLY A 54 -3.96 5.43 8.07
C GLY A 54 -4.44 6.87 7.82
N MET A 55 -3.72 7.63 7.00
CA MET A 55 -4.10 8.99 6.61
C MET A 55 -5.44 9.02 5.89
N ILE A 56 -5.62 8.19 4.86
CA ILE A 56 -6.85 8.12 4.07
C ILE A 56 -8.03 7.71 4.97
N HIS A 57 -7.86 6.68 5.78
CA HIS A 57 -8.90 6.20 6.69
C HIS A 57 -9.33 7.30 7.68
N THR A 58 -8.37 8.03 8.26
CA THR A 58 -8.67 9.15 9.16
C THR A 58 -9.42 10.25 8.42
N ALA A 59 -8.95 10.66 7.23
CA ALA A 59 -9.59 11.69 6.44
C ALA A 59 -11.04 11.33 6.07
N MET A 60 -11.28 10.09 5.65
CA MET A 60 -12.62 9.60 5.28
C MET A 60 -13.55 9.55 6.48
N ASN A 61 -13.08 9.11 7.64
CA ASN A 61 -13.90 9.09 8.86
C ASN A 61 -14.23 10.50 9.37
N GLU A 62 -13.28 11.43 9.36
CA GLU A 62 -13.53 12.82 9.72
C GLU A 62 -14.51 13.50 8.77
N PHE A 63 -14.39 13.20 7.47
CA PHE A 63 -15.37 13.69 6.49
C PHE A 63 -16.78 13.17 6.80
N CYS A 64 -16.94 11.88 7.08
CA CYS A 64 -18.23 11.29 7.44
C CYS A 64 -18.78 11.83 8.78
N ARG A 65 -17.90 12.21 9.72
CA ARG A 65 -18.32 12.86 10.98
C ARG A 65 -18.90 14.24 10.74
N LEU A 66 -18.37 14.99 9.76
CA LEU A 66 -18.87 16.33 9.38
C LEU A 66 -20.12 16.24 8.50
N TYR A 67 -20.24 15.19 7.70
CA TYR A 67 -21.31 14.97 6.74
C TYR A 67 -21.94 13.58 6.94
N PRO A 68 -22.90 13.45 7.88
CA PRO A 68 -23.47 12.16 8.29
C PRO A 68 -24.23 11.39 7.20
N GLU A 69 -24.55 12.05 6.09
CA GLU A 69 -25.15 11.43 4.90
C GLU A 69 -24.19 10.47 4.17
N TYR A 70 -22.88 10.57 4.43
CA TYR A 70 -21.88 9.66 3.86
C TYR A 70 -21.57 8.52 4.83
N THR A 71 -21.38 7.35 4.28
CA THR A 71 -21.04 6.14 5.05
C THR A 71 -19.53 6.06 5.29
N ALA A 72 -19.13 5.67 6.50
CA ALA A 72 -17.72 5.42 6.82
C ALA A 72 -17.09 4.41 5.86
N THR A 73 -15.91 4.73 5.38
CA THR A 73 -15.22 3.93 4.36
C THR A 73 -14.49 2.75 5.01
N PRO A 74 -14.74 1.51 4.57
CA PRO A 74 -14.01 0.34 5.06
C PRO A 74 -12.49 0.46 4.86
N THR A 75 -11.72 -0.10 5.79
CA THR A 75 -10.24 -0.07 5.71
C THR A 75 -9.71 -0.73 4.43
N SER A 76 -10.39 -1.75 3.91
CA SER A 76 -10.05 -2.39 2.63
C SER A 76 -10.12 -1.42 1.45
N VAL A 77 -11.15 -0.57 1.41
CA VAL A 77 -11.30 0.47 0.38
C VAL A 77 -10.22 1.54 0.55
N CYS A 78 -9.92 1.98 1.78
CA CYS A 78 -8.82 2.91 2.06
C CYS A 78 -7.47 2.32 1.63
N SER A 79 -7.27 1.01 1.81
CA SER A 79 -6.09 0.29 1.33
C SER A 79 -6.01 0.34 -0.20
N ALA A 80 -7.10 0.07 -0.91
CA ALA A 80 -7.14 0.17 -2.38
C ALA A 80 -6.86 1.60 -2.87
N MET A 81 -7.42 2.62 -2.21
CA MET A 81 -7.13 4.02 -2.51
C MET A 81 -5.64 4.35 -2.32
N SER A 82 -5.01 3.82 -1.26
CA SER A 82 -3.58 4.02 -1.00
C SER A 82 -2.69 3.38 -2.07
N GLN A 83 -3.11 2.24 -2.64
CA GLN A 83 -2.41 1.61 -3.75
C GLN A 83 -2.39 2.52 -4.98
N GLY A 84 -3.53 3.11 -5.32
CA GLY A 84 -3.62 4.09 -6.39
C GLY A 84 -2.78 5.33 -6.12
N TYR A 85 -2.82 5.86 -4.91
CA TYR A 85 -2.06 7.03 -4.49
C TYR A 85 -0.54 6.84 -4.62
N ILE A 86 0.00 5.76 -4.05
CA ILE A 86 1.43 5.44 -4.13
C ILE A 86 1.81 5.03 -5.55
N GLY A 87 1.01 4.19 -6.19
CA GLY A 87 1.24 3.70 -7.53
C GLY A 87 1.27 4.83 -8.56
N TYR A 88 0.40 5.84 -8.42
CA TYR A 88 0.39 7.02 -9.27
C TYR A 88 1.71 7.80 -9.18
N ASP A 89 2.22 8.05 -7.97
CA ASP A 89 3.48 8.76 -7.79
C ASP A 89 4.67 7.97 -8.35
N LEU A 90 4.75 6.66 -8.05
CA LEU A 90 5.80 5.80 -8.58
C LEU A 90 5.75 5.72 -10.11
N GLN A 91 4.56 5.50 -10.67
CA GLN A 91 4.36 5.40 -12.12
C GLN A 91 4.81 6.67 -12.84
N ASN A 92 4.43 7.85 -12.33
CA ASN A 92 4.81 9.13 -12.93
C ASN A 92 6.31 9.40 -12.79
N ALA A 93 6.89 9.17 -11.61
CA ALA A 93 8.32 9.38 -11.37
C ALA A 93 9.17 8.47 -12.28
N ILE A 94 8.83 7.18 -12.36
CA ILE A 94 9.57 6.23 -13.18
C ILE A 94 9.41 6.55 -14.66
N ARG A 95 8.20 6.84 -15.13
CA ARG A 95 7.95 7.22 -16.51
C ARG A 95 8.76 8.47 -16.90
N THR A 96 8.77 9.48 -16.04
CA THR A 96 9.55 10.72 -16.26
C THR A 96 11.04 10.41 -16.36
N GLU A 97 11.58 9.60 -15.45
CA GLU A 97 13.01 9.24 -15.47
C GLU A 97 13.38 8.43 -16.72
N LEU A 98 12.51 7.49 -17.13
CA LEU A 98 12.73 6.72 -18.36
C LEU A 98 12.74 7.62 -19.59
N LEU A 99 11.79 8.54 -19.70
CA LEU A 99 11.74 9.52 -20.82
C LEU A 99 12.99 10.41 -20.85
N ASN A 100 13.45 10.87 -19.69
CA ASN A 100 14.69 11.67 -19.60
C ASN A 100 15.93 10.90 -20.08
N ARG A 101 15.89 9.56 -20.02
CA ARG A 101 16.94 8.66 -20.54
C ARG A 101 16.70 8.18 -21.96
N GLY A 102 15.65 8.63 -22.63
CA GLY A 102 15.29 8.19 -23.98
C GLY A 102 14.73 6.77 -24.03
N ILE A 103 14.24 6.23 -22.90
CA ILE A 103 13.68 4.89 -22.79
C ILE A 103 12.14 4.97 -22.85
N TYR A 104 11.55 4.42 -23.90
CA TYR A 104 10.10 4.41 -24.10
C TYR A 104 9.51 3.08 -23.62
N LYS A 105 9.14 3.01 -22.34
CA LYS A 105 8.46 1.87 -21.76
C LYS A 105 7.21 2.29 -20.99
N THR A 106 6.17 1.47 -21.07
CA THR A 106 4.96 1.67 -20.27
C THR A 106 5.21 1.26 -18.83
N VAL A 107 4.74 2.08 -17.91
CA VAL A 107 4.68 1.81 -16.47
C VAL A 107 3.20 1.75 -16.09
N SER A 108 2.78 0.71 -15.40
CA SER A 108 1.40 0.51 -14.99
C SER A 108 1.32 0.23 -13.49
N THR A 109 0.22 0.61 -12.88
CA THR A 109 -0.10 0.25 -11.50
C THR A 109 -1.23 -0.76 -11.51
N VAL A 110 -1.08 -1.84 -10.74
CA VAL A 110 -2.10 -2.87 -10.58
C VAL A 110 -2.61 -2.81 -9.15
N LEU A 111 -3.92 -2.60 -8.98
CA LEU A 111 -4.57 -2.80 -7.70
C LEU A 111 -4.62 -4.31 -7.44
N THR A 112 -4.17 -4.71 -6.25
CA THR A 112 -4.10 -6.11 -5.87
C THR A 112 -4.94 -6.40 -4.65
N GLN A 113 -5.60 -7.54 -4.68
CA GLN A 113 -6.34 -8.12 -3.57
C GLN A 113 -5.63 -9.39 -3.11
N VAL A 114 -5.70 -9.64 -1.81
CA VAL A 114 -5.03 -10.80 -1.20
C VAL A 114 -6.08 -11.75 -0.65
N VAL A 115 -5.98 -13.01 -1.04
CA VAL A 115 -6.78 -14.09 -0.47
C VAL A 115 -6.19 -14.48 0.88
N VAL A 116 -7.05 -14.60 1.88
CA VAL A 116 -6.69 -15.03 3.23
C VAL A 116 -7.66 -16.12 3.70
N ASP A 117 -7.25 -16.93 4.68
CA ASP A 117 -8.14 -17.85 5.34
C ASP A 117 -9.16 -17.05 6.18
N PRO A 118 -10.49 -17.24 5.95
CA PRO A 118 -11.52 -16.56 6.74
C PRO A 118 -11.53 -16.97 8.21
N TYR A 119 -10.87 -18.07 8.56
CA TYR A 119 -10.74 -18.60 9.92
C TYR A 119 -9.35 -18.37 10.53
N ASP A 120 -8.52 -17.54 9.90
CA ASP A 120 -7.20 -17.19 10.44
C ASP A 120 -7.34 -16.58 11.86
N GLU A 121 -6.52 -17.07 12.78
CA GLU A 121 -6.52 -16.63 14.19
C GLU A 121 -6.29 -15.12 14.34
N ALA A 122 -5.62 -14.49 13.38
CA ALA A 122 -5.40 -13.04 13.38
C ALA A 122 -6.71 -12.23 13.40
N PHE A 123 -7.83 -12.79 12.93
CA PHE A 123 -9.14 -12.12 13.01
C PHE A 123 -9.70 -12.09 14.44
N TYR A 124 -9.32 -13.04 15.26
CA TYR A 124 -9.72 -13.12 16.67
C TYR A 124 -8.71 -12.43 17.60
N HIS A 125 -7.45 -12.36 17.17
CA HIS A 125 -6.34 -11.78 17.92
C HIS A 125 -5.59 -10.75 17.06
N PRO A 126 -6.19 -9.56 16.82
CA PRO A 126 -5.56 -8.53 16.01
C PRO A 126 -4.30 -7.99 16.72
N THR A 127 -3.21 -7.83 15.96
CA THR A 127 -1.91 -7.38 16.47
C THR A 127 -1.27 -6.27 15.65
N LYS A 128 -1.75 -6.01 14.42
CA LYS A 128 -1.15 -5.02 13.53
C LYS A 128 -1.53 -3.61 13.97
N VAL A 129 -0.57 -2.86 14.44
CA VAL A 129 -0.76 -1.46 14.86
C VAL A 129 -0.91 -0.56 13.63
N ILE A 130 -1.96 0.27 13.61
CA ILE A 130 -2.26 1.22 12.53
C ILE A 130 -2.64 2.61 13.08
N GLY A 131 -2.70 3.59 12.19
CA GLY A 131 -3.20 4.93 12.48
C GLY A 131 -2.26 5.77 13.37
N ARG A 132 -2.75 6.92 13.82
CA ARG A 132 -2.05 7.86 14.71
C ARG A 132 -2.12 7.42 16.18
N VAL A 133 -1.29 8.02 16.99
CA VAL A 133 -1.44 7.94 18.44
C VAL A 133 -2.67 8.74 18.87
N MET A 134 -3.46 8.16 19.76
CA MET A 134 -4.71 8.69 20.30
C MET A 134 -4.58 8.93 21.80
N THR A 135 -5.41 9.81 22.33
CA THR A 135 -5.61 9.94 23.79
C THR A 135 -6.39 8.74 24.33
N LYS A 136 -6.49 8.64 25.65
CA LYS A 136 -7.27 7.58 26.30
C LYS A 136 -8.77 7.71 25.96
N GLU A 137 -9.29 8.92 25.96
CA GLU A 137 -10.70 9.20 25.65
C GLU A 137 -11.05 8.82 24.21
N GLU A 138 -10.15 9.14 23.27
CA GLU A 138 -10.30 8.74 21.86
C GLU A 138 -10.25 7.20 21.69
N ALA A 139 -9.39 6.54 22.46
CA ALA A 139 -9.28 5.07 22.44
C ALA A 139 -10.57 4.41 22.96
N GLU A 140 -11.12 4.92 24.07
CA GLU A 140 -12.41 4.43 24.62
C GLU A 140 -13.58 4.63 23.65
N GLU A 141 -13.55 5.71 22.86
CA GLU A 141 -14.56 5.93 21.79
C GLU A 141 -14.41 4.91 20.65
N GLU A 142 -13.19 4.58 20.26
CA GLU A 142 -12.92 3.57 19.24
C GLU A 142 -13.34 2.16 19.70
N GLU A 143 -13.12 1.82 20.96
CA GLU A 143 -13.58 0.55 21.55
C GLU A 143 -15.11 0.45 21.57
N LYS A 144 -15.82 1.54 21.89
CA LYS A 144 -17.29 1.61 21.84
C LYS A 144 -17.83 1.38 20.42
N LYS A 145 -17.06 1.74 19.38
CA LYS A 145 -17.39 1.46 17.98
C LYS A 145 -17.04 0.02 17.54
N GLY A 146 -16.48 -0.80 18.45
CA GLY A 146 -16.07 -2.19 18.19
C GLY A 146 -14.67 -2.31 17.58
N ASN A 147 -13.88 -1.25 17.59
CA ASN A 147 -12.48 -1.29 17.15
C ASN A 147 -11.58 -1.77 18.29
N HIS A 148 -10.50 -2.45 17.94
CA HIS A 148 -9.47 -2.85 18.90
C HIS A 148 -8.40 -1.78 19.01
N VAL A 149 -7.92 -1.52 20.23
CA VAL A 149 -6.84 -0.59 20.52
C VAL A 149 -5.77 -1.24 21.38
N THR A 150 -4.57 -0.72 21.35
CA THR A 150 -3.47 -1.12 22.22
C THR A 150 -2.74 0.10 22.73
N GLU A 151 -2.21 0.00 23.95
CA GLU A 151 -1.33 1.03 24.51
C GLU A 151 0.04 1.00 23.81
N VAL A 152 0.56 2.17 23.51
CA VAL A 152 1.88 2.38 22.90
C VAL A 152 2.57 3.54 23.60
N GLU A 153 3.84 3.74 23.32
CA GLU A 153 4.55 4.92 23.81
C GLU A 153 3.85 6.21 23.36
N GLY A 154 3.44 7.02 24.30
CA GLY A 154 2.76 8.30 24.08
C GLY A 154 1.23 8.23 23.96
N GLY A 155 0.59 7.05 24.16
CA GLY A 155 -0.88 6.94 24.16
C GLY A 155 -1.41 5.60 23.65
N TYR A 156 -2.40 5.63 22.79
CA TYR A 156 -3.08 4.45 22.26
C TYR A 156 -3.09 4.44 20.74
N ARG A 157 -3.08 3.26 20.13
CA ARG A 157 -3.27 3.10 18.68
C ARG A 157 -4.23 1.97 18.37
N ARG A 158 -4.90 2.07 17.24
CA ARG A 158 -5.73 0.98 16.74
C ARG A 158 -4.87 -0.21 16.35
N ILE A 159 -5.43 -1.40 16.56
CA ILE A 159 -4.88 -2.65 16.04
C ILE A 159 -5.92 -3.31 15.14
N VAL A 160 -5.44 -3.95 14.09
CA VAL A 160 -6.27 -4.68 13.13
C VAL A 160 -5.71 -6.08 12.91
N ALA A 161 -6.55 -6.94 12.40
CA ALA A 161 -6.14 -8.26 11.95
C ALA A 161 -5.05 -8.16 10.87
N SER A 162 -4.11 -9.09 10.90
CA SER A 162 -3.08 -9.24 9.86
C SER A 162 -2.96 -10.72 9.48
N PRO A 163 -4.00 -11.29 8.84
CA PRO A 163 -4.05 -12.68 8.47
C PRO A 163 -2.93 -13.03 7.49
N LYS A 164 -2.56 -14.30 7.45
CA LYS A 164 -1.52 -14.80 6.56
C LYS A 164 -2.01 -14.75 5.11
N PRO A 165 -1.29 -14.11 4.20
CA PRO A 165 -1.63 -14.11 2.79
C PRO A 165 -1.48 -15.51 2.20
N MET A 166 -2.50 -15.96 1.45
CA MET A 166 -2.52 -17.25 0.77
C MET A 166 -2.26 -17.11 -0.72
N ASP A 167 -2.89 -16.13 -1.36
CA ASP A 167 -2.80 -15.91 -2.80
C ASP A 167 -3.06 -14.44 -3.16
N ILE A 168 -2.80 -14.08 -4.41
CA ILE A 168 -3.09 -12.78 -5.00
C ILE A 168 -4.14 -12.97 -6.09
N VAL A 169 -5.29 -12.30 -5.99
CA VAL A 169 -6.39 -12.45 -6.94
C VAL A 169 -5.97 -12.13 -8.37
N GLU A 170 -5.15 -11.10 -8.56
CA GLU A 170 -4.71 -10.60 -9.87
C GLU A 170 -3.43 -11.27 -10.38
N ILE A 171 -3.03 -12.43 -9.85
CA ILE A 171 -1.72 -13.06 -10.17
C ILE A 171 -1.56 -13.36 -11.68
N ASP A 172 -2.63 -13.75 -12.35
CA ASP A 172 -2.60 -14.03 -13.80
C ASP A 172 -2.40 -12.76 -14.61
N ALA A 173 -3.07 -11.66 -14.23
CA ALA A 173 -2.88 -10.35 -14.86
C ALA A 173 -1.45 -9.82 -14.63
N ILE A 174 -0.94 -9.97 -13.43
CA ILE A 174 0.45 -9.63 -13.06
C ILE A 174 1.45 -10.43 -13.90
N SER A 175 1.22 -11.73 -14.06
CA SER A 175 2.06 -12.59 -14.87
C SER A 175 2.04 -12.18 -16.34
N ALA A 176 0.88 -11.92 -16.89
CA ALA A 176 0.72 -11.48 -18.29
C ALA A 176 1.42 -10.12 -18.54
N LEU A 177 1.26 -9.14 -17.65
CA LEU A 177 1.95 -7.85 -17.74
C LEU A 177 3.47 -8.01 -17.67
N SER A 178 3.94 -8.87 -16.78
CA SER A 178 5.35 -9.18 -16.63
C SER A 178 5.92 -9.84 -17.87
N ASP A 179 5.21 -10.80 -18.45
CA ASP A 179 5.64 -11.51 -19.68
C ASP A 179 5.61 -10.59 -20.92
N ALA A 180 4.70 -9.63 -20.96
CA ALA A 180 4.67 -8.56 -21.96
C ALA A 180 5.81 -7.53 -21.81
N CYS A 181 6.71 -7.72 -20.85
CA CYS A 181 7.81 -6.78 -20.54
C CYS A 181 7.35 -5.38 -20.12
N LEU A 182 6.15 -5.27 -19.59
CA LEU A 182 5.65 -4.04 -18.97
C LEU A 182 6.19 -3.93 -17.53
N LEU A 183 6.48 -2.71 -17.11
CA LEU A 183 6.78 -2.40 -15.72
C LEU A 183 5.46 -2.20 -14.96
N TYR A 184 5.33 -2.76 -13.78
CA TYR A 184 4.15 -2.52 -12.94
C TYR A 184 4.51 -2.37 -11.46
N THR A 185 3.64 -1.68 -10.72
CA THR A 185 3.69 -1.51 -9.28
C THR A 185 2.48 -2.18 -8.63
N SER A 186 2.68 -2.83 -7.51
CA SER A 186 1.65 -3.52 -6.75
C SER A 186 1.98 -3.44 -5.25
N PRO A 187 0.99 -3.40 -4.34
CA PRO A 187 1.26 -3.45 -2.91
C PRO A 187 1.82 -4.82 -2.50
N SER A 188 2.53 -4.81 -1.37
CA SER A 188 2.98 -6.05 -0.74
C SER A 188 1.78 -6.87 -0.27
N PRO A 189 1.75 -8.21 -0.45
CA PRO A 189 0.69 -9.07 0.05
C PRO A 189 0.39 -8.90 1.55
N ARG A 190 1.41 -8.55 2.35
CA ARG A 190 1.23 -8.32 3.80
C ARG A 190 0.45 -7.06 4.15
N ASP A 191 0.39 -6.09 3.25
CA ASP A 191 -0.26 -4.80 3.49
C ASP A 191 -1.68 -4.72 2.90
N GLY A 192 -2.01 -5.61 1.95
CA GLY A 192 -3.34 -5.70 1.34
C GLY A 192 -4.37 -6.52 2.12
N ALA A 193 -3.92 -7.32 3.08
CA ALA A 193 -4.80 -8.15 3.91
C ALA A 193 -5.37 -7.34 5.07
N THR A 194 -6.25 -6.40 4.79
CA THR A 194 -6.96 -5.64 5.81
C THR A 194 -8.44 -5.88 5.72
N SER A 195 -8.95 -6.60 6.70
CA SER A 195 -10.34 -6.68 7.18
C SER A 195 -11.44 -7.08 6.18
N ARG A 196 -12.32 -7.88 6.72
CA ARG A 196 -13.71 -8.03 6.26
C ARG A 196 -14.45 -6.69 6.35
#